data_c81c054a08093fae9ea6603e3590a3d8
#
_entry.id   c81c054a08093fae9ea6603e3590a3d8
#
_cell.length_a   1.000
_cell.length_b   1.000
_cell.length_c   1.000
_cell.angle_alpha   90.00
_cell.angle_beta   90.00
_cell.angle_gamma   90.00
#
_symmetry.space_group_name_H-M   'P 1'
#
loop_
_entity.id
_entity.type
_entity.pdbx_description
1 polymer ?
#
loop_
_entity_poly.entity_id
_entity_poly.type
_entity_poly.pdbx_seq_one_letter_code
_entity_poly.pdbx_strand_id
1 'polypeptide(L)'
;MVMKNFIRLQHLVWECVNQKSLIFFLVLCGAVFGITPLYAHGPTENTHGSHGKEKDPLRLGATVYKHMCIYCHGDDGNGGGKAMAYLYPWPRDFRQGVFKYRTTPFGSIPLDKDIKRTIARGVPGTSMPSWGGALTEDEISGVVAYIKTFSKKFEKEKPKEAITITAVPASTPESIEKGKKLYQEIGCARCHGTDLKGDGPISAELFDIWDHRVFVYDLTDPNVIKFGFDKKDLFLILTTGIDGTPMKSYNYLGDDERWDLASYIESKIRKAEYKPAEYEIDLATYQIDQEIDMEPDNPLWKNVPVQKIHTIPLNARRDPIDQVQFQSVANEEGIAFRLVWEDSNPDRTASRHQDFKDAIAMEFALGDLLLHEHGHNEPFFGMGNRGKVVNIWQWRADWQTEIETKEKLEYATKGLDLDTMIFGGEVNPVDALNPFRDVPVEELNAEGFGTLTPQPKTKQNVLGKGVWKDGKWSVVFFRTLDSLNKWDIKFIKKNPILVAFAIWDGKHQDRNGRKVISMWQRLKALELP
;
A
#
# COMPACT_ATOMS: atom_id res chain seq x y z
N MET A 1 -41.80 -30.89 -21.10
CA MET A 1 -42.33 -30.05 -22.20
C MET A 1 -41.80 -28.59 -22.10
N VAL A 2 -40.75 -28.35 -21.37
CA VAL A 2 -40.16 -26.98 -21.17
C VAL A 2 -38.73 -26.85 -21.77
N MET A 3 -38.10 -27.94 -22.17
CA MET A 3 -36.73 -27.94 -22.66
C MET A 3 -36.55 -27.90 -24.20
N LYS A 4 -37.65 -27.85 -24.97
CA LYS A 4 -37.58 -27.74 -26.45
C LYS A 4 -37.74 -26.33 -27.00
N ASN A 5 -38.06 -25.34 -26.17
CA ASN A 5 -38.24 -23.95 -26.62
C ASN A 5 -37.02 -23.05 -26.44
N PHE A 6 -35.95 -23.53 -25.80
CA PHE A 6 -34.73 -22.72 -25.56
C PHE A 6 -33.72 -22.78 -26.73
N ILE A 7 -33.77 -23.81 -27.56
CA ILE A 7 -32.81 -23.99 -28.67
C ILE A 7 -33.29 -23.26 -29.95
N ARG A 8 -34.55 -22.88 -30.04
CA ARG A 8 -35.07 -22.14 -31.20
C ARG A 8 -34.88 -20.63 -31.14
N LEU A 9 -34.56 -20.06 -29.99
CA LEU A 9 -34.31 -18.62 -29.84
C LEU A 9 -32.85 -18.22 -30.11
N GLN A 10 -31.90 -19.13 -30.01
CA GLN A 10 -30.50 -18.85 -30.31
C GLN A 10 -30.13 -18.86 -31.80
N HIS A 11 -30.93 -19.55 -32.64
CA HIS A 11 -30.70 -19.58 -34.09
C HIS A 11 -31.27 -18.35 -34.82
N LEU A 12 -32.24 -17.64 -34.24
CA LEU A 12 -32.85 -16.46 -34.84
C LEU A 12 -32.09 -15.15 -34.58
N VAL A 13 -31.19 -15.14 -33.57
CA VAL A 13 -30.36 -13.96 -33.25
C VAL A 13 -29.07 -13.94 -34.10
N TRP A 14 -28.59 -15.08 -34.60
CA TRP A 14 -27.36 -15.14 -35.39
C TRP A 14 -27.57 -14.81 -36.88
N GLU A 15 -28.79 -14.95 -37.43
CA GLU A 15 -29.04 -14.58 -38.82
C GLU A 15 -29.36 -13.08 -39.04
N CYS A 16 -29.70 -12.32 -38.01
CA CYS A 16 -29.95 -10.87 -38.12
C CYS A 16 -28.70 -9.99 -38.06
N VAL A 17 -27.53 -10.51 -37.69
CA VAL A 17 -26.29 -9.71 -37.57
C VAL A 17 -25.45 -9.74 -38.84
N ASN A 18 -25.70 -10.66 -39.77
CA ASN A 18 -24.81 -10.88 -40.92
C ASN A 18 -25.33 -10.31 -42.27
N GLN A 19 -26.42 -9.51 -42.25
CA GLN A 19 -26.99 -8.95 -43.50
C GLN A 19 -27.03 -7.42 -43.61
N LYS A 20 -26.30 -6.67 -42.75
CA LYS A 20 -26.27 -5.19 -42.82
C LYS A 20 -24.87 -4.57 -42.96
N SER A 21 -23.93 -5.24 -43.59
CA SER A 21 -22.57 -4.68 -43.83
C SER A 21 -22.10 -4.83 -45.29
N LEU A 22 -22.97 -4.66 -46.28
CA LEU A 22 -22.56 -4.69 -47.69
C LEU A 22 -23.21 -3.65 -48.60
N ILE A 23 -23.69 -2.50 -48.09
CA ILE A 23 -24.13 -1.39 -48.93
C ILE A 23 -23.71 -0.09 -48.26
N PHE A 24 -22.42 0.28 -48.32
CA PHE A 24 -21.98 1.67 -48.11
C PHE A 24 -20.49 1.82 -48.58
N PHE A 25 -20.22 1.38 -49.80
CA PHE A 25 -18.98 1.75 -50.47
C PHE A 25 -19.27 1.84 -51.96
N LEU A 26 -19.78 2.97 -52.40
CA LEU A 26 -19.72 3.50 -53.75
C LEU A 26 -20.62 4.73 -53.80
N VAL A 27 -20.05 5.89 -53.66
CA VAL A 27 -20.37 7.21 -54.23
C VAL A 27 -19.63 8.22 -53.36
N LEU A 28 -18.53 8.70 -53.89
CA LEU A 28 -18.13 10.11 -54.02
C LEU A 28 -16.63 10.21 -54.33
N CYS A 29 -16.33 9.97 -55.62
CA CYS A 29 -15.24 10.66 -56.28
C CYS A 29 -15.86 11.86 -56.99
N GLY A 30 -15.39 13.07 -56.73
CA GLY A 30 -15.77 14.22 -57.54
C GLY A 30 -15.40 15.54 -56.89
N ALA A 31 -14.21 15.97 -57.23
CA ALA A 31 -13.80 17.36 -57.49
C ALA A 31 -14.33 18.48 -56.57
N VAL A 32 -13.44 19.35 -56.06
CA VAL A 32 -13.13 20.64 -56.70
C VAL A 32 -12.17 21.45 -55.83
N PHE A 33 -11.08 21.83 -56.38
CA PHE A 33 -10.26 23.07 -56.24
C PHE A 33 -10.52 24.05 -55.07
N GLY A 34 -9.44 24.22 -54.30
CA GLY A 34 -8.83 25.53 -54.07
C GLY A 34 -9.55 26.51 -53.17
N ILE A 35 -8.92 26.80 -52.03
CA ILE A 35 -8.50 28.16 -51.61
C ILE A 35 -7.73 27.99 -50.29
N THR A 36 -6.43 28.22 -50.31
CA THR A 36 -5.60 28.40 -49.11
C THR A 36 -5.74 29.87 -48.68
N PRO A 37 -6.04 30.16 -47.41
CA PRO A 37 -5.73 31.49 -46.89
C PRO A 37 -4.28 31.47 -46.38
N LEU A 38 -3.47 32.32 -46.99
CA LEU A 38 -2.20 32.79 -46.44
C LEU A 38 -2.47 33.43 -45.07
N TYR A 39 -1.93 32.81 -44.02
CA TYR A 39 -1.72 33.55 -42.76
C TYR A 39 -0.31 34.12 -42.75
N ALA A 40 -0.28 35.43 -42.71
CA ALA A 40 0.93 36.25 -42.58
C ALA A 40 1.64 35.94 -41.29
N HIS A 41 2.96 35.69 -41.37
CA HIS A 41 3.86 35.72 -40.23
C HIS A 41 3.96 37.15 -39.69
N GLY A 42 3.40 37.38 -38.51
CA GLY A 42 3.72 38.58 -37.70
C GLY A 42 5.00 38.32 -36.89
N PRO A 43 5.74 39.34 -36.49
CA PRO A 43 7.04 39.18 -35.88
C PRO A 43 6.97 38.56 -34.49
N THR A 44 7.86 37.59 -34.24
CA THR A 44 8.11 37.01 -32.93
C THR A 44 8.69 38.05 -31.99
N GLU A 45 7.87 38.58 -31.08
CA GLU A 45 8.38 39.26 -29.90
C GLU A 45 8.84 38.22 -28.89
N ASN A 46 10.15 38.06 -28.75
CA ASN A 46 10.80 37.43 -27.62
C ASN A 46 10.58 38.32 -26.38
N THR A 47 9.55 38.04 -25.60
CA THR A 47 9.48 38.51 -24.23
C THR A 47 9.89 37.36 -23.29
N HIS A 48 11.17 37.35 -22.95
CA HIS A 48 11.64 36.71 -21.74
C HIS A 48 11.04 37.47 -20.54
N GLY A 49 9.87 37.06 -20.13
CA GLY A 49 9.25 37.45 -18.88
C GLY A 49 9.13 36.20 -17.98
N SER A 50 10.13 36.00 -17.13
CA SER A 50 10.07 35.08 -16.01
C SER A 50 9.09 35.61 -14.94
N HIS A 51 7.82 35.54 -15.19
CA HIS A 51 6.81 35.59 -14.12
C HIS A 51 6.44 34.16 -13.77
N GLY A 52 6.91 33.69 -12.60
CA GLY A 52 6.44 32.49 -12.00
C GLY A 52 4.90 32.51 -11.94
N LYS A 53 4.23 31.77 -12.82
CA LYS A 53 2.79 31.53 -12.69
C LYS A 53 2.62 30.88 -11.33
N GLU A 54 2.00 31.60 -10.39
CA GLU A 54 1.49 31.06 -9.16
C GLU A 54 0.71 29.78 -9.52
N LYS A 55 1.24 28.61 -9.12
CA LYS A 55 0.63 27.33 -9.47
C LYS A 55 -0.71 27.29 -8.74
N ASP A 56 -1.82 27.24 -9.49
CA ASP A 56 -3.16 27.07 -8.94
C ASP A 56 -3.17 25.85 -7.98
N PRO A 57 -3.32 26.06 -6.66
CA PRO A 57 -3.24 24.98 -5.67
C PRO A 57 -4.26 23.87 -5.93
N LEU A 58 -5.44 24.22 -6.44
CA LEU A 58 -6.48 23.24 -6.73
C LEU A 58 -6.09 22.32 -7.89
N ARG A 59 -5.50 22.89 -8.94
CA ARG A 59 -5.00 22.13 -10.10
C ARG A 59 -3.83 21.22 -9.70
N LEU A 60 -2.90 21.71 -8.89
CA LEU A 60 -1.79 20.93 -8.35
C LEU A 60 -2.33 19.77 -7.53
N GLY A 61 -3.26 20.04 -6.59
CA GLY A 61 -3.87 19.03 -5.75
C GLY A 61 -4.64 17.97 -6.54
N ALA A 62 -5.39 18.38 -7.58
CA ALA A 62 -6.08 17.43 -8.46
C ALA A 62 -5.10 16.52 -9.20
N THR A 63 -3.96 17.03 -9.62
CA THR A 63 -2.91 16.24 -10.30
C THR A 63 -2.33 15.20 -9.34
N VAL A 64 -1.87 15.63 -8.16
CA VAL A 64 -1.31 14.71 -7.14
C VAL A 64 -2.35 13.66 -6.72
N TYR A 65 -3.59 14.07 -6.46
CA TYR A 65 -4.65 13.15 -6.06
C TYR A 65 -4.87 12.04 -7.10
N LYS A 66 -4.91 12.38 -8.38
CA LYS A 66 -5.09 11.41 -9.48
C LYS A 66 -3.91 10.45 -9.63
N HIS A 67 -2.70 10.84 -9.22
CA HIS A 67 -1.53 9.98 -9.30
C HIS A 67 -1.36 9.09 -8.06
N MET A 68 -1.63 9.62 -6.86
CA MET A 68 -1.27 8.96 -5.60
C MET A 68 -2.47 8.44 -4.80
N CYS A 69 -3.62 9.14 -4.83
CA CYS A 69 -4.71 8.91 -3.88
C CYS A 69 -5.88 8.10 -4.44
N ILE A 70 -6.10 8.21 -5.75
CA ILE A 70 -7.26 7.64 -6.47
C ILE A 70 -7.40 6.12 -6.30
N TYR A 71 -6.28 5.40 -6.22
CA TYR A 71 -6.27 3.93 -6.14
C TYR A 71 -6.97 3.41 -4.88
N CYS A 72 -6.89 4.17 -3.80
CA CYS A 72 -7.57 3.88 -2.53
C CYS A 72 -8.87 4.67 -2.40
N HIS A 73 -8.83 5.99 -2.65
CA HIS A 73 -9.94 6.89 -2.35
C HIS A 73 -10.96 7.10 -3.48
N GLY A 74 -10.70 6.56 -4.69
CA GLY A 74 -11.59 6.69 -5.85
C GLY A 74 -11.53 8.06 -6.54
N ASP A 75 -12.03 8.13 -7.76
CA ASP A 75 -12.01 9.34 -8.60
C ASP A 75 -12.84 10.50 -8.01
N ASP A 76 -13.95 10.17 -7.37
CA ASP A 76 -14.91 11.10 -6.75
C ASP A 76 -14.76 11.18 -5.23
N GLY A 77 -13.70 10.63 -4.67
CA GLY A 77 -13.42 10.65 -3.24
C GLY A 77 -14.35 9.78 -2.39
N ASN A 78 -15.02 8.78 -2.98
CA ASN A 78 -15.98 7.90 -2.32
C ASN A 78 -15.36 6.78 -1.47
N GLY A 79 -14.03 6.66 -1.45
CA GLY A 79 -13.33 5.55 -0.79
C GLY A 79 -13.32 4.25 -1.59
N GLY A 80 -13.92 4.23 -2.79
CA GLY A 80 -14.11 3.05 -3.64
C GLY A 80 -13.05 2.91 -4.74
N GLY A 81 -11.79 3.27 -4.47
CA GLY A 81 -10.69 3.05 -5.41
C GLY A 81 -10.43 1.57 -5.67
N LYS A 82 -9.69 1.25 -6.73
CA LYS A 82 -9.42 -0.14 -7.15
C LYS A 82 -8.76 -1.01 -6.07
N ALA A 83 -8.00 -0.39 -5.17
CA ALA A 83 -7.37 -1.09 -4.05
C ALA A 83 -8.35 -1.40 -2.90
N MET A 84 -9.51 -0.73 -2.81
CA MET A 84 -10.42 -0.78 -1.66
C MET A 84 -10.80 -2.22 -1.24
N ALA A 85 -11.02 -3.11 -2.21
CA ALA A 85 -11.39 -4.51 -1.93
C ALA A 85 -10.33 -5.28 -1.12
N TYR A 86 -9.10 -4.79 -1.10
CA TYR A 86 -7.95 -5.41 -0.41
C TYR A 86 -7.55 -4.67 0.86
N LEU A 87 -8.25 -3.59 1.22
CA LEU A 87 -7.90 -2.71 2.33
C LEU A 87 -8.87 -2.86 3.50
N TYR A 88 -8.31 -2.91 4.72
CA TYR A 88 -9.10 -2.84 5.93
C TYR A 88 -8.28 -2.15 7.05
N PRO A 89 -8.80 -1.08 7.67
CA PRO A 89 -10.08 -0.39 7.43
C PRO A 89 -10.19 0.20 6.02
N TRP A 90 -11.40 0.34 5.53
CA TRP A 90 -11.65 0.91 4.21
C TRP A 90 -11.23 2.38 4.12
N PRO A 91 -10.79 2.83 2.92
CA PRO A 91 -10.44 4.22 2.69
C PRO A 91 -11.61 5.16 3.00
N ARG A 92 -11.28 6.36 3.47
CA ARG A 92 -12.29 7.37 3.82
C ARG A 92 -13.08 7.82 2.61
N ASP A 93 -14.43 7.84 2.73
CA ASP A 93 -15.32 8.58 1.85
C ASP A 93 -15.30 10.07 2.24
N PHE A 94 -14.75 10.92 1.38
CA PHE A 94 -14.62 12.35 1.62
C PHE A 94 -15.92 13.12 1.37
N ARG A 95 -16.86 12.57 0.59
CA ARG A 95 -18.09 13.24 0.16
C ARG A 95 -19.00 13.63 1.32
N GLN A 96 -18.93 12.88 2.40
CA GLN A 96 -19.74 13.15 3.59
C GLN A 96 -19.16 14.24 4.50
N GLY A 97 -17.91 14.66 4.28
CA GLY A 97 -17.23 15.66 5.10
C GLY A 97 -17.06 15.24 6.56
N VAL A 98 -16.99 13.93 6.84
CA VAL A 98 -16.73 13.36 8.16
C VAL A 98 -15.28 12.91 8.24
N PHE A 99 -14.48 13.58 9.07
CA PHE A 99 -13.06 13.30 9.22
C PHE A 99 -12.78 12.81 10.64
N LYS A 100 -12.05 11.70 10.76
CA LYS A 100 -11.79 11.02 12.05
C LYS A 100 -10.84 11.80 12.94
N TYR A 101 -9.81 12.42 12.37
CA TYR A 101 -8.71 13.04 13.14
C TYR A 101 -8.72 14.54 12.92
N ARG A 102 -9.03 15.29 13.99
CA ARG A 102 -9.14 16.73 13.95
C ARG A 102 -8.90 17.36 15.31
N THR A 103 -8.58 18.63 15.33
CA THR A 103 -8.42 19.43 16.54
C THR A 103 -9.67 20.25 16.87
N THR A 104 -10.67 20.26 15.97
CA THR A 104 -11.96 20.92 16.17
C THR A 104 -12.90 20.08 17.04
N PRO A 105 -13.89 20.66 17.73
CA PRO A 105 -14.86 19.92 18.54
C PRO A 105 -15.63 18.84 17.77
N PHE A 106 -16.17 17.85 18.48
CA PHE A 106 -16.97 16.77 17.93
C PHE A 106 -18.07 17.27 16.98
N GLY A 107 -18.21 16.62 15.82
CA GLY A 107 -19.20 16.97 14.79
C GLY A 107 -18.82 18.16 13.91
N SER A 108 -17.72 18.89 14.18
CA SER A 108 -17.25 19.98 13.34
C SER A 108 -16.36 19.45 12.20
N ILE A 109 -16.37 20.15 11.06
CA ILE A 109 -15.39 19.88 10.00
C ILE A 109 -13.95 20.17 10.48
N PRO A 110 -12.93 19.49 9.93
CA PRO A 110 -11.54 19.69 10.32
C PRO A 110 -11.00 21.04 9.82
N LEU A 111 -9.93 21.51 10.46
CA LEU A 111 -9.08 22.54 9.91
C LEU A 111 -8.15 21.96 8.82
N ASP A 112 -7.68 22.81 7.92
CA ASP A 112 -6.75 22.38 6.86
C ASP A 112 -5.48 21.72 7.45
N LYS A 113 -4.97 22.24 8.58
CA LYS A 113 -3.83 21.65 9.30
C LYS A 113 -4.08 20.22 9.78
N ASP A 114 -5.33 19.86 10.10
CA ASP A 114 -5.68 18.51 10.55
C ASP A 114 -5.62 17.51 9.39
N ILE A 115 -6.12 17.92 8.22
CA ILE A 115 -6.05 17.11 6.99
C ILE A 115 -4.59 17.00 6.52
N LYS A 116 -3.84 18.12 6.50
CA LYS A 116 -2.40 18.14 6.20
C LYS A 116 -1.62 17.17 7.07
N ARG A 117 -1.83 17.23 8.40
CA ARG A 117 -1.19 16.33 9.35
C ARG A 117 -1.49 14.87 9.02
N THR A 118 -2.75 14.54 8.68
CA THR A 118 -3.16 13.17 8.34
C THR A 118 -2.50 12.69 7.04
N ILE A 119 -2.40 13.53 6.03
CA ILE A 119 -1.71 13.20 4.77
C ILE A 119 -0.20 13.04 5.02
N ALA A 120 0.43 14.04 5.64
CA ALA A 120 1.88 14.03 5.84
C ALA A 120 2.34 12.85 6.71
N ARG A 121 1.60 12.55 7.79
CA ARG A 121 1.96 11.50 8.75
C ARG A 121 1.43 10.12 8.39
N GLY A 122 0.42 10.04 7.51
CA GLY A 122 -0.35 8.82 7.32
C GLY A 122 -1.23 8.49 8.52
N VAL A 123 -1.79 7.28 8.53
CA VAL A 123 -2.62 6.76 9.61
C VAL A 123 -2.03 5.45 10.12
N PRO A 124 -1.24 5.48 11.21
CA PRO A 124 -0.54 4.33 11.75
C PRO A 124 -1.42 3.09 11.91
N GLY A 125 -0.88 1.91 11.62
CA GLY A 125 -1.61 0.64 11.70
C GLY A 125 -2.67 0.44 10.60
N THR A 126 -2.70 1.29 9.57
CA THR A 126 -3.59 1.16 8.41
C THR A 126 -2.81 1.23 7.10
N SER A 127 -3.49 1.01 5.99
CA SER A 127 -2.95 1.13 4.64
C SER A 127 -2.76 2.57 4.14
N MET A 128 -3.09 3.61 4.94
CA MET A 128 -2.82 5.01 4.60
C MET A 128 -1.39 5.38 4.98
N PRO A 129 -0.45 5.42 4.01
CA PRO A 129 0.96 5.67 4.31
C PRO A 129 1.23 7.15 4.64
N SER A 130 2.44 7.42 5.14
CA SER A 130 2.98 8.78 5.29
C SER A 130 3.38 9.33 3.92
N TRP A 131 2.88 10.49 3.57
CA TRP A 131 3.21 11.20 2.32
C TRP A 131 4.15 12.39 2.53
N GLY A 132 4.52 12.68 3.78
CA GLY A 132 5.36 13.86 4.10
C GLY A 132 6.79 13.78 3.55
N GLY A 133 7.29 12.58 3.23
CA GLY A 133 8.58 12.39 2.57
C GLY A 133 8.50 12.36 1.03
N ALA A 134 7.29 12.13 0.48
CA ALA A 134 7.04 12.00 -0.95
C ALA A 134 6.48 13.28 -1.59
N LEU A 135 5.72 14.04 -0.82
CA LEU A 135 5.02 15.25 -1.30
C LEU A 135 5.59 16.50 -0.64
N THR A 136 5.71 17.56 -1.42
CA THR A 136 6.04 18.90 -0.91
C THR A 136 4.87 19.49 -0.12
N GLU A 137 5.14 20.50 0.70
CA GLU A 137 4.10 21.24 1.43
C GLU A 137 3.04 21.87 0.52
N ASP A 138 3.44 22.36 -0.67
CA ASP A 138 2.52 22.92 -1.66
C ASP A 138 1.60 21.83 -2.25
N GLU A 139 2.14 20.65 -2.54
CA GLU A 139 1.38 19.51 -3.02
C GLU A 139 0.39 19.00 -1.98
N ILE A 140 0.82 18.86 -0.72
CA ILE A 140 -0.07 18.49 0.38
C ILE A 140 -1.17 19.55 0.55
N SER A 141 -0.82 20.83 0.48
CA SER A 141 -1.80 21.92 0.57
C SER A 141 -2.80 21.89 -0.59
N GLY A 142 -2.31 21.62 -1.78
CA GLY A 142 -3.14 21.44 -2.97
C GLY A 142 -4.10 20.26 -2.84
N VAL A 143 -3.60 19.11 -2.36
CA VAL A 143 -4.43 17.91 -2.12
C VAL A 143 -5.51 18.19 -1.08
N VAL A 144 -5.21 18.93 0.00
CA VAL A 144 -6.22 19.36 0.99
C VAL A 144 -7.30 20.20 0.32
N ALA A 145 -6.93 21.20 -0.49
CA ALA A 145 -7.88 22.03 -1.23
C ALA A 145 -8.76 21.16 -2.14
N TYR A 146 -8.17 20.19 -2.85
CA TYR A 146 -8.89 19.31 -3.76
C TYR A 146 -9.83 18.35 -3.02
N ILE A 147 -9.40 17.71 -1.92
CA ILE A 147 -10.24 16.81 -1.10
C ILE A 147 -11.48 17.55 -0.58
N LYS A 148 -11.36 18.81 -0.19
CA LYS A 148 -12.49 19.61 0.30
C LYS A 148 -13.56 19.82 -0.75
N THR A 149 -13.23 19.78 -2.05
CA THR A 149 -14.22 19.92 -3.14
C THR A 149 -15.18 18.75 -3.24
N PHE A 150 -14.85 17.58 -2.68
CA PHE A 150 -15.74 16.42 -2.70
C PHE A 150 -16.94 16.57 -1.77
N SER A 151 -16.91 17.46 -0.78
CA SER A 151 -18.00 17.61 0.18
C SER A 151 -18.56 19.02 0.25
N LYS A 152 -19.86 19.15 0.02
CA LYS A 152 -20.59 20.42 0.17
C LYS A 152 -20.57 20.98 1.60
N LYS A 153 -20.14 20.21 2.60
CA LYS A 153 -19.98 20.73 3.97
C LYS A 153 -18.94 21.84 4.04
N PHE A 154 -17.84 21.73 3.31
CA PHE A 154 -16.80 22.75 3.29
C PHE A 154 -17.22 24.06 2.62
N GLU A 155 -18.26 24.03 1.78
CA GLU A 155 -18.87 25.23 1.20
C GLU A 155 -19.84 25.92 2.19
N LYS A 156 -20.57 25.10 2.97
CA LYS A 156 -21.68 25.55 3.82
C LYS A 156 -21.28 25.84 5.24
N GLU A 157 -20.27 25.17 5.76
CA GLU A 157 -19.85 25.22 7.14
C GLU A 157 -18.44 25.81 7.25
N LYS A 158 -18.22 26.59 8.32
CA LYS A 158 -16.87 27.00 8.74
C LYS A 158 -16.40 26.08 9.86
N PRO A 159 -15.13 25.66 9.85
CA PRO A 159 -14.60 24.90 10.97
C PRO A 159 -14.68 25.73 12.25
N LYS A 160 -15.04 25.09 13.36
CA LYS A 160 -14.93 25.70 14.67
C LYS A 160 -13.46 25.89 15.04
N GLU A 161 -13.19 26.72 16.01
CA GLU A 161 -11.84 26.87 16.54
C GLU A 161 -11.29 25.55 17.08
N ALA A 162 -9.98 25.38 16.94
CA ALA A 162 -9.30 24.23 17.53
C ALA A 162 -9.42 24.27 19.06
N ILE A 163 -9.51 23.09 19.66
CA ILE A 163 -9.44 22.95 21.11
C ILE A 163 -8.08 23.49 21.59
N THR A 164 -8.13 24.49 22.46
CA THR A 164 -6.93 25.13 23.00
C THR A 164 -6.43 24.34 24.22
N ILE A 165 -5.17 23.92 24.17
CA ILE A 165 -4.46 23.30 25.27
C ILE A 165 -3.38 24.28 25.72
N THR A 166 -3.58 24.90 26.88
CA THR A 166 -2.67 25.91 27.41
C THR A 166 -1.47 25.30 28.13
N ALA A 167 -1.65 24.13 28.75
CA ALA A 167 -0.60 23.41 29.44
C ALA A 167 -0.88 21.91 29.44
N VAL A 168 0.19 21.12 29.39
CA VAL A 168 0.11 19.65 29.53
C VAL A 168 0.62 19.32 30.94
N PRO A 169 -0.24 18.84 31.86
CA PRO A 169 0.19 18.52 33.21
C PRO A 169 1.16 17.33 33.22
N ALA A 170 2.07 17.28 34.17
CA ALA A 170 2.95 16.12 34.32
C ALA A 170 2.14 14.88 34.75
N SER A 171 2.57 13.69 34.27
CA SER A 171 2.01 12.41 34.71
C SER A 171 2.60 12.06 36.08
N THR A 172 1.73 11.93 37.11
CA THR A 172 2.10 11.55 38.46
C THR A 172 1.53 10.17 38.80
N PRO A 173 2.07 9.42 39.76
CA PRO A 173 1.49 8.15 40.19
C PRO A 173 0.01 8.31 40.62
N GLU A 174 -0.37 9.44 41.18
CA GLU A 174 -1.75 9.72 41.57
C GLU A 174 -2.66 9.91 40.34
N SER A 175 -2.23 10.71 39.34
CA SER A 175 -3.01 10.92 38.11
C SER A 175 -3.16 9.62 37.32
N ILE A 176 -2.13 8.78 37.30
CA ILE A 176 -2.17 7.48 36.65
C ILE A 176 -3.18 6.54 37.33
N GLU A 177 -3.21 6.49 38.66
CA GLU A 177 -4.16 5.64 39.40
C GLU A 177 -5.61 6.15 39.28
N LYS A 178 -5.81 7.47 39.31
CA LYS A 178 -7.13 8.07 39.03
C LYS A 178 -7.60 7.75 37.62
N GLY A 179 -6.73 7.90 36.64
CA GLY A 179 -7.02 7.55 35.24
C GLY A 179 -7.33 6.08 35.03
N LYS A 180 -6.62 5.18 35.72
CA LYS A 180 -6.89 3.73 35.69
C LYS A 180 -8.28 3.42 36.27
N LYS A 181 -8.65 4.01 37.39
CA LYS A 181 -9.97 3.84 37.99
C LYS A 181 -11.06 4.34 37.04
N LEU A 182 -10.89 5.54 36.49
CA LEU A 182 -11.84 6.15 35.57
C LEU A 182 -11.99 5.33 34.27
N TYR A 183 -10.88 4.77 33.74
CA TYR A 183 -10.89 3.89 32.59
C TYR A 183 -11.81 2.67 32.76
N GLN A 184 -11.84 2.10 33.95
CA GLN A 184 -12.75 1.01 34.32
C GLN A 184 -14.20 1.49 34.49
N GLU A 185 -14.39 2.56 35.24
CA GLU A 185 -15.72 3.09 35.62
C GLU A 185 -16.54 3.54 34.41
N ILE A 186 -15.93 4.25 33.45
CA ILE A 186 -16.61 4.71 32.25
C ILE A 186 -16.66 3.65 31.13
N GLY A 187 -16.05 2.47 31.37
CA GLY A 187 -16.19 1.30 30.52
C GLY A 187 -15.29 1.28 29.28
N CYS A 188 -14.15 1.98 29.27
CA CYS A 188 -13.17 1.94 28.18
C CYS A 188 -12.68 0.51 27.91
N ALA A 189 -12.53 -0.30 28.97
CA ALA A 189 -12.08 -1.69 28.89
C ALA A 189 -13.02 -2.60 28.07
N ARG A 190 -14.28 -2.22 27.88
CA ARG A 190 -15.24 -3.02 27.09
C ARG A 190 -14.80 -3.14 25.64
N CYS A 191 -14.19 -2.10 25.08
CA CYS A 191 -13.67 -2.09 23.71
C CYS A 191 -12.15 -2.32 23.71
N HIS A 192 -11.42 -1.58 24.57
CA HIS A 192 -9.96 -1.53 24.54
C HIS A 192 -9.27 -2.65 25.35
N GLY A 193 -10.04 -3.44 26.13
CA GLY A 193 -9.49 -4.46 27.03
C GLY A 193 -8.94 -3.88 28.32
N THR A 194 -8.74 -4.73 29.33
CA THR A 194 -8.20 -4.33 30.63
C THR A 194 -6.76 -3.83 30.55
N ASP A 195 -6.00 -4.39 29.62
CA ASP A 195 -4.59 -4.09 29.37
C ASP A 195 -4.35 -3.24 28.11
N LEU A 196 -5.40 -2.57 27.63
CA LEU A 196 -5.38 -1.67 26.46
C LEU A 196 -4.99 -2.37 25.13
N LYS A 197 -5.11 -3.70 25.05
CA LYS A 197 -4.73 -4.53 23.88
C LYS A 197 -5.76 -4.52 22.75
N GLY A 198 -6.87 -3.78 22.89
CA GLY A 198 -7.94 -3.76 21.90
C GLY A 198 -8.79 -5.04 21.87
N ASP A 199 -8.68 -5.87 22.89
CA ASP A 199 -9.28 -7.19 23.03
C ASP A 199 -10.48 -7.21 24.00
N GLY A 200 -11.09 -6.06 24.20
CA GLY A 200 -12.29 -5.96 25.04
C GLY A 200 -13.43 -6.83 24.52
N PRO A 201 -14.35 -7.28 25.41
CA PRO A 201 -15.37 -8.27 25.07
C PRO A 201 -16.30 -7.89 23.91
N ILE A 202 -16.47 -6.59 23.63
CA ILE A 202 -17.30 -6.13 22.51
C ILE A 202 -16.47 -5.64 21.32
N SER A 203 -15.15 -5.75 21.35
CA SER A 203 -14.26 -5.20 20.31
C SER A 203 -14.54 -5.76 18.91
N ALA A 204 -15.00 -7.01 18.83
CA ALA A 204 -15.31 -7.68 17.57
C ALA A 204 -16.71 -7.33 17.00
N GLU A 205 -17.55 -6.62 17.75
CA GLU A 205 -18.95 -6.32 17.41
C GLU A 205 -19.16 -4.86 17.03
N LEU A 206 -18.08 -4.09 16.89
CA LEU A 206 -18.16 -2.66 16.65
C LEU A 206 -18.26 -2.35 15.16
N PHE A 207 -19.18 -1.45 14.82
CA PHE A 207 -19.38 -0.92 13.48
C PHE A 207 -19.34 0.61 13.49
N ASP A 208 -18.87 1.19 12.40
CA ASP A 208 -18.93 2.63 12.17
C ASP A 208 -20.29 3.04 11.55
N ILE A 209 -20.50 4.33 11.34
CA ILE A 209 -21.78 4.85 10.82
C ILE A 209 -22.04 4.44 9.35
N TRP A 210 -21.11 3.83 8.68
CA TRP A 210 -21.24 3.28 7.33
C TRP A 210 -21.42 1.76 7.32
N ASP A 211 -21.69 1.18 8.49
CA ASP A 211 -21.86 -0.26 8.70
C ASP A 211 -20.59 -1.07 8.40
N HIS A 212 -19.44 -0.43 8.54
CA HIS A 212 -18.15 -1.11 8.43
C HIS A 212 -17.67 -1.54 9.81
N ARG A 213 -17.17 -2.77 9.91
CA ARG A 213 -16.56 -3.26 11.14
C ARG A 213 -15.38 -2.35 11.54
N VAL A 214 -15.27 -2.05 12.82
CA VAL A 214 -14.17 -1.24 13.38
C VAL A 214 -13.15 -2.16 14.05
N PHE A 215 -11.88 -2.01 13.69
CA PHE A 215 -10.79 -2.68 14.38
C PHE A 215 -10.34 -1.84 15.58
N VAL A 216 -10.33 -2.46 16.78
CA VAL A 216 -9.83 -1.83 18.00
C VAL A 216 -8.34 -2.18 18.15
N TYR A 217 -7.50 -1.15 18.10
CA TYR A 217 -6.05 -1.31 18.10
C TYR A 217 -5.49 -1.46 19.51
N ASP A 218 -4.29 -2.04 19.61
CA ASP A 218 -3.48 -2.11 20.82
C ASP A 218 -2.96 -0.71 21.17
N LEU A 219 -3.50 -0.10 22.21
CA LEU A 219 -3.09 1.23 22.65
C LEU A 219 -1.75 1.21 23.41
N THR A 220 -1.12 0.07 23.60
CA THR A 220 0.24 -0.01 24.16
C THR A 220 1.32 0.07 23.09
N ASP A 221 0.93 -0.01 21.80
CA ASP A 221 1.84 0.06 20.67
C ASP A 221 1.78 1.44 20.01
N PRO A 222 2.84 2.27 20.10
CA PRO A 222 2.87 3.60 19.49
C PRO A 222 2.70 3.57 17.96
N ASN A 223 3.07 2.46 17.29
CA ASN A 223 3.02 2.33 15.83
C ASN A 223 1.62 2.14 15.26
N VAL A 224 0.61 1.96 16.11
CA VAL A 224 -0.79 1.80 15.68
C VAL A 224 -1.74 2.85 16.28
N ILE A 225 -1.23 3.78 17.08
CA ILE A 225 -2.02 4.88 17.62
C ILE A 225 -2.14 6.01 16.58
N LYS A 226 -3.30 6.13 16.02
CA LYS A 226 -3.56 6.83 14.73
C LYS A 226 -3.37 8.34 14.76
N PHE A 227 -3.80 9.02 15.82
CA PHE A 227 -3.72 10.48 15.90
C PHE A 227 -2.37 10.95 16.47
N GLY A 228 -1.81 10.19 17.39
CA GLY A 228 -0.60 10.44 18.13
C GLY A 228 -0.71 9.83 19.52
N PHE A 229 0.40 9.59 20.13
CA PHE A 229 0.51 8.85 21.39
C PHE A 229 1.09 9.68 22.53
N ASP A 230 1.46 10.94 22.28
CA ASP A 230 1.81 11.85 23.36
C ASP A 230 0.54 12.25 24.15
N LYS A 231 0.75 12.68 25.38
CA LYS A 231 -0.33 13.00 26.31
C LYS A 231 -1.31 14.05 25.77
N LYS A 232 -0.81 15.00 25.00
CA LYS A 232 -1.61 16.04 24.36
C LYS A 232 -2.53 15.46 23.28
N ASP A 233 -1.99 14.58 22.44
CA ASP A 233 -2.78 13.92 21.40
C ASP A 233 -3.84 12.99 22.00
N LEU A 234 -3.50 12.27 23.09
CA LEU A 234 -4.45 11.42 23.82
C LEU A 234 -5.59 12.27 24.44
N PHE A 235 -5.27 13.39 25.05
CA PHE A 235 -6.28 14.32 25.56
C PHE A 235 -7.19 14.86 24.45
N LEU A 236 -6.62 15.22 23.30
CA LEU A 236 -7.40 15.69 22.15
C LEU A 236 -8.38 14.61 21.67
N ILE A 237 -7.93 13.38 21.50
CA ILE A 237 -8.81 12.28 21.07
C ILE A 237 -9.92 12.00 22.09
N LEU A 238 -9.61 12.02 23.38
CA LEU A 238 -10.63 11.90 24.43
C LEU A 238 -11.64 13.05 24.34
N THR A 239 -11.19 14.27 24.06
CA THR A 239 -12.05 15.43 23.95
C THR A 239 -12.87 15.45 22.66
N THR A 240 -12.26 15.14 21.51
CA THR A 240 -12.93 15.23 20.21
C THR A 240 -13.72 13.96 19.86
N GLY A 241 -13.37 12.80 20.44
CA GLY A 241 -13.78 11.50 19.93
C GLY A 241 -13.24 11.23 18.51
N ILE A 242 -13.71 10.18 17.90
CA ILE A 242 -13.38 9.81 16.52
C ILE A 242 -14.68 9.75 15.72
N ASP A 243 -14.98 10.80 14.98
CA ASP A 243 -16.27 10.94 14.28
C ASP A 243 -16.55 9.78 13.33
N GLY A 244 -17.80 9.34 13.34
CA GLY A 244 -18.28 8.22 12.56
C GLY A 244 -17.92 6.85 13.15
N THR A 245 -17.29 6.79 14.31
CA THR A 245 -16.95 5.52 14.99
C THR A 245 -17.61 5.42 16.37
N PRO A 246 -17.63 4.23 17.01
CA PRO A 246 -18.09 4.07 18.38
C PRO A 246 -17.27 4.83 19.43
N MET A 247 -16.06 5.30 19.11
CA MET A 247 -15.24 6.11 20.03
C MET A 247 -15.82 7.52 20.14
N LYS A 248 -16.67 7.73 21.13
CA LYS A 248 -17.38 8.98 21.38
C LYS A 248 -16.45 10.04 21.98
N SER A 249 -16.90 11.29 21.94
CA SER A 249 -16.28 12.38 22.69
C SER A 249 -16.56 12.21 24.18
N TYR A 250 -15.53 12.41 24.99
CA TYR A 250 -15.61 12.44 26.47
C TYR A 250 -15.51 13.87 27.02
N ASN A 251 -15.94 14.87 26.23
CA ASN A 251 -15.93 16.28 26.65
C ASN A 251 -16.90 16.60 27.79
N TYR A 252 -17.76 15.67 28.17
CA TYR A 252 -18.60 15.78 29.38
C TYR A 252 -17.84 15.55 30.69
N LEU A 253 -16.64 14.93 30.59
CA LEU A 253 -15.71 14.83 31.72
C LEU A 253 -14.97 16.17 31.91
N GLY A 254 -14.57 16.45 33.12
CA GLY A 254 -13.68 17.57 33.42
C GLY A 254 -12.32 17.44 32.75
N ASP A 255 -11.62 18.56 32.55
CA ASP A 255 -10.28 18.54 31.92
C ASP A 255 -9.32 17.68 32.75
N ASP A 256 -9.34 17.77 34.06
CA ASP A 256 -8.49 16.97 34.96
C ASP A 256 -8.74 15.47 34.79
N GLU A 257 -9.99 15.04 34.67
CA GLU A 257 -10.36 13.64 34.46
C GLU A 257 -9.84 13.11 33.12
N ARG A 258 -9.92 13.92 32.06
CA ARG A 258 -9.36 13.56 30.73
C ARG A 258 -7.84 13.53 30.77
N TRP A 259 -7.19 14.42 31.51
CA TRP A 259 -5.75 14.38 31.71
C TRP A 259 -5.30 13.16 32.53
N ASP A 260 -6.07 12.75 33.52
CA ASP A 260 -5.81 11.54 34.31
C ASP A 260 -5.92 10.29 33.40
N LEU A 261 -6.98 10.20 32.56
CA LEU A 261 -7.11 9.15 31.56
C LEU A 261 -5.94 9.14 30.59
N ALA A 262 -5.53 10.29 30.05
CA ALA A 262 -4.40 10.41 29.15
C ALA A 262 -3.09 9.97 29.84
N SER A 263 -2.89 10.33 31.13
CA SER A 263 -1.73 9.89 31.90
C SER A 263 -1.68 8.37 32.09
N TYR A 264 -2.84 7.75 32.37
CA TYR A 264 -2.93 6.29 32.47
C TYR A 264 -2.60 5.62 31.16
N ILE A 265 -3.21 6.04 30.05
CA ILE A 265 -2.96 5.46 28.71
C ILE A 265 -1.48 5.65 28.34
N GLU A 266 -0.93 6.86 28.47
CA GLU A 266 0.48 7.15 28.21
C GLU A 266 1.42 6.24 29.00
N SER A 267 1.11 5.96 30.28
CA SER A 267 1.92 5.08 31.14
C SER A 267 2.00 3.63 30.66
N LYS A 268 1.06 3.21 29.79
CA LYS A 268 0.98 1.86 29.24
C LYS A 268 1.61 1.73 27.86
N ILE A 269 1.86 2.85 27.18
CA ILE A 269 2.49 2.85 25.86
C ILE A 269 3.93 2.39 25.99
N ARG A 270 4.31 1.44 25.16
CA ARG A 270 5.69 0.96 25.08
C ARG A 270 6.61 2.12 24.66
N LYS A 271 7.73 2.26 25.35
CA LYS A 271 8.77 3.21 24.97
C LYS A 271 9.45 2.71 23.71
N ALA A 272 8.93 3.05 22.57
CA ALA A 272 9.51 2.77 21.26
C ALA A 272 9.48 4.05 20.42
N GLU A 273 10.47 4.22 19.59
CA GLU A 273 10.49 5.30 18.60
C GLU A 273 9.43 4.99 17.53
N TYR A 274 8.47 5.92 17.33
CA TYR A 274 7.54 5.82 16.21
C TYR A 274 8.31 6.03 14.90
N LYS A 275 8.22 5.06 14.01
CA LYS A 275 8.81 5.13 12.67
C LYS A 275 7.70 4.97 11.64
N PRO A 276 7.27 6.07 10.99
CA PRO A 276 6.34 5.95 9.85
C PRO A 276 6.99 5.15 8.74
N ALA A 277 6.18 4.48 7.92
CA ALA A 277 6.69 3.91 6.67
C ALA A 277 7.18 5.07 5.79
N GLU A 278 8.49 5.11 5.56
CA GLU A 278 9.14 6.16 4.79
C GLU A 278 9.03 5.86 3.29
N TYR A 279 8.80 6.92 2.53
CA TYR A 279 8.85 6.91 1.07
C TYR A 279 10.25 7.28 0.62
N GLU A 280 10.83 6.47 -0.27
CA GLU A 280 12.11 6.74 -0.95
C GLU A 280 13.35 6.94 -0.05
N ILE A 281 13.63 5.97 0.83
CA ILE A 281 14.97 5.89 1.40
C ILE A 281 15.94 5.33 0.36
N ASP A 282 17.18 5.80 0.40
CA ASP A 282 18.24 5.31 -0.46
C ASP A 282 18.77 3.96 0.01
N LEU A 283 18.62 2.94 -0.83
CA LEU A 283 19.16 1.60 -0.61
C LEU A 283 20.48 1.45 -1.35
N ALA A 284 21.49 0.93 -0.66
CA ALA A 284 22.82 0.69 -1.23
C ALA A 284 23.01 -0.78 -1.62
N THR A 285 23.69 -0.99 -2.76
CA THR A 285 24.26 -2.28 -3.16
C THR A 285 25.78 -2.19 -3.00
N TYR A 286 26.39 -3.22 -2.41
CA TYR A 286 27.81 -3.28 -2.14
C TYR A 286 28.52 -4.16 -3.17
N GLN A 287 29.57 -3.64 -3.79
CA GLN A 287 30.39 -4.41 -4.74
C GLN A 287 31.24 -5.43 -3.98
N ILE A 288 31.34 -6.64 -4.51
CA ILE A 288 32.17 -7.72 -3.98
C ILE A 288 32.93 -8.40 -5.12
N ASP A 289 34.13 -8.91 -4.82
CA ASP A 289 34.96 -9.61 -5.79
C ASP A 289 34.78 -11.14 -5.76
N GLN A 290 34.02 -11.65 -4.78
CA GLN A 290 33.80 -13.08 -4.60
C GLN A 290 32.50 -13.54 -5.29
N GLU A 291 32.38 -14.85 -5.49
CA GLU A 291 31.14 -15.49 -5.97
C GLU A 291 29.98 -15.24 -5.02
N ILE A 292 28.81 -15.00 -5.57
CA ILE A 292 27.58 -14.80 -4.81
C ILE A 292 26.95 -16.15 -4.49
N ASP A 293 27.04 -16.54 -3.22
CA ASP A 293 26.39 -17.74 -2.70
C ASP A 293 24.92 -17.46 -2.34
N MET A 294 24.04 -18.36 -2.77
CA MET A 294 22.59 -18.28 -2.54
C MET A 294 22.16 -18.68 -1.12
N GLU A 295 23.10 -19.15 -0.27
CA GLU A 295 22.76 -19.51 1.11
C GLU A 295 22.45 -18.26 1.94
N PRO A 296 21.22 -18.13 2.50
CA PRO A 296 20.87 -16.95 3.30
C PRO A 296 21.71 -16.77 4.56
N ASP A 297 22.30 -17.86 5.09
CA ASP A 297 23.17 -17.86 6.26
C ASP A 297 24.67 -17.72 5.91
N ASN A 298 25.01 -17.50 4.63
CA ASN A 298 26.42 -17.35 4.21
C ASN A 298 27.12 -16.22 4.99
N PRO A 299 28.37 -16.43 5.45
CA PRO A 299 29.15 -15.41 6.17
C PRO A 299 29.31 -14.08 5.43
N LEU A 300 29.22 -14.07 4.10
CA LEU A 300 29.20 -12.85 3.27
C LEU A 300 28.27 -11.79 3.84
N TRP A 301 27.05 -12.17 4.19
CA TRP A 301 26.01 -11.25 4.62
C TRP A 301 26.31 -10.57 5.97
N LYS A 302 27.22 -11.13 6.79
CA LYS A 302 27.62 -10.51 8.06
C LYS A 302 28.39 -9.20 7.86
N ASN A 303 29.03 -9.05 6.71
CA ASN A 303 29.86 -7.88 6.38
C ASN A 303 29.09 -6.82 5.58
N VAL A 304 27.87 -7.13 5.14
CA VAL A 304 27.02 -6.21 4.38
C VAL A 304 26.12 -5.43 5.35
N PRO A 305 26.17 -4.09 5.36
CA PRO A 305 25.32 -3.30 6.23
C PRO A 305 23.83 -3.60 6.03
N VAL A 306 23.12 -3.75 7.14
CA VAL A 306 21.67 -3.98 7.15
C VAL A 306 20.94 -2.64 7.03
N GLN A 307 20.04 -2.56 6.06
CA GLN A 307 19.14 -1.42 5.86
C GLN A 307 17.73 -1.86 6.23
N LYS A 308 17.01 -1.05 7.01
CA LYS A 308 15.68 -1.39 7.51
C LYS A 308 14.62 -0.62 6.73
N ILE A 309 13.63 -1.34 6.25
CA ILE A 309 12.53 -0.79 5.47
C ILE A 309 11.25 -1.02 6.26
N HIS A 310 10.52 0.04 6.57
CA HIS A 310 9.25 -0.05 7.29
C HIS A 310 8.13 -0.49 6.36
N THR A 311 7.23 -1.29 6.91
CA THR A 311 6.07 -1.83 6.20
C THR A 311 4.77 -1.40 6.87
N ILE A 312 3.70 -1.37 6.09
CA ILE A 312 2.35 -1.08 6.55
C ILE A 312 1.41 -2.24 6.19
N PRO A 313 0.48 -2.60 7.08
CA PRO A 313 -0.49 -3.64 6.80
C PRO A 313 -1.60 -3.11 5.88
N LEU A 314 -1.93 -3.83 4.81
CA LEU A 314 -3.11 -3.52 4.00
C LEU A 314 -4.40 -3.88 4.71
N ASN A 315 -4.34 -4.83 5.64
CA ASN A 315 -5.44 -5.22 6.52
C ASN A 315 -5.02 -5.07 7.98
N ALA A 316 -5.81 -4.33 8.75
CA ALA A 316 -5.59 -4.17 10.17
C ALA A 316 -5.48 -5.52 10.88
N ARG A 317 -4.41 -5.69 11.63
CA ARG A 317 -4.07 -6.89 12.37
C ARG A 317 -3.30 -6.55 13.63
N ARG A 318 -3.23 -7.51 14.55
CA ARG A 318 -2.32 -7.44 15.69
C ARG A 318 -0.96 -7.96 15.26
N ASP A 319 0.08 -7.39 15.84
CA ASP A 319 1.48 -7.80 15.59
C ASP A 319 1.83 -7.91 14.07
N PRO A 320 1.58 -6.85 13.26
CA PRO A 320 1.97 -6.87 11.86
C PRO A 320 3.51 -6.94 11.75
N ILE A 321 4.01 -7.56 10.69
CA ILE A 321 5.42 -7.40 10.33
C ILE A 321 5.62 -5.92 9.98
N ASP A 322 6.35 -5.18 10.81
CA ASP A 322 6.52 -3.72 10.73
C ASP A 322 7.77 -3.29 9.97
N GLN A 323 8.68 -4.23 9.70
CA GLN A 323 9.90 -3.96 8.96
C GLN A 323 10.44 -5.21 8.25
N VAL A 324 11.16 -4.98 7.16
CA VAL A 324 12.04 -5.94 6.51
C VAL A 324 13.47 -5.41 6.53
N GLN A 325 14.44 -6.29 6.82
CA GLN A 325 15.85 -5.99 6.71
C GLN A 325 16.28 -6.29 5.28
N PHE A 326 16.99 -5.36 4.67
CA PHE A 326 17.49 -5.42 3.31
C PHE A 326 19.00 -5.36 3.28
N GLN A 327 19.61 -6.23 2.51
CA GLN A 327 21.04 -6.23 2.18
C GLN A 327 21.18 -6.53 0.69
N SER A 328 22.12 -5.91 0.00
CA SER A 328 22.35 -6.13 -1.42
C SER A 328 23.83 -6.14 -1.75
N VAL A 329 24.24 -7.08 -2.58
CA VAL A 329 25.59 -7.20 -3.12
C VAL A 329 25.54 -7.41 -4.62
N ALA A 330 26.59 -6.98 -5.34
CA ALA A 330 26.75 -7.23 -6.76
C ALA A 330 28.22 -7.53 -7.08
N ASN A 331 28.42 -8.29 -8.17
CA ASN A 331 29.71 -8.51 -8.83
C ASN A 331 29.49 -8.51 -10.35
N GLU A 332 30.48 -8.96 -11.12
CA GLU A 332 30.40 -9.04 -12.59
C GLU A 332 29.32 -10.05 -13.06
N GLU A 333 29.00 -11.06 -12.27
CA GLU A 333 28.05 -12.12 -12.63
C GLU A 333 26.59 -11.67 -12.43
N GLY A 334 26.32 -10.91 -11.34
CA GLY A 334 24.95 -10.58 -11.01
C GLY A 334 24.78 -9.70 -9.77
N ILE A 335 23.53 -9.61 -9.35
CA ILE A 335 23.09 -8.89 -8.15
C ILE A 335 22.29 -9.84 -7.26
N ALA A 336 22.55 -9.78 -5.96
CA ALA A 336 21.78 -10.51 -4.97
C ALA A 336 21.18 -9.56 -3.92
N PHE A 337 20.01 -9.94 -3.48
CA PHE A 337 19.25 -9.27 -2.43
C PHE A 337 18.93 -10.25 -1.33
N ARG A 338 19.29 -9.92 -0.08
CA ARG A 338 18.91 -10.70 1.10
C ARG A 338 17.86 -9.92 1.87
N LEU A 339 16.71 -10.56 2.10
CA LEU A 339 15.58 -10.02 2.86
C LEU A 339 15.36 -10.83 4.12
N VAL A 340 15.24 -10.16 5.27
CA VAL A 340 15.01 -10.84 6.55
C VAL A 340 13.86 -10.17 7.29
N TRP A 341 12.93 -10.98 7.79
CA TRP A 341 11.83 -10.50 8.64
C TRP A 341 11.57 -11.43 9.82
N GLU A 342 11.00 -10.87 10.88
CA GLU A 342 10.59 -11.61 12.06
C GLU A 342 9.33 -12.42 11.75
N ASP A 343 9.39 -13.72 12.07
CA ASP A 343 8.26 -14.62 11.93
C ASP A 343 8.38 -15.75 12.93
N SER A 344 7.45 -15.78 13.88
CA SER A 344 7.49 -16.76 14.96
C SER A 344 7.11 -18.18 14.53
N ASN A 345 6.53 -18.36 13.34
CA ASN A 345 6.02 -19.63 12.85
C ASN A 345 6.28 -19.78 11.34
N PRO A 346 7.03 -20.79 10.89
CA PRO A 346 7.27 -20.99 9.47
C PRO A 346 6.07 -21.69 8.81
N ASP A 347 5.17 -20.91 8.23
CA ASP A 347 4.01 -21.44 7.51
C ASP A 347 4.44 -21.85 6.08
N ARG A 348 4.78 -23.15 5.93
CA ARG A 348 5.43 -23.72 4.73
C ARG A 348 4.50 -24.52 3.83
N THR A 349 3.26 -24.75 4.24
CA THR A 349 2.36 -25.65 3.51
C THR A 349 1.08 -24.95 3.07
N ALA A 350 0.54 -25.37 1.94
CA ALA A 350 -0.74 -24.90 1.40
C ALA A 350 -1.56 -26.08 0.87
N SER A 351 -1.66 -27.15 1.68
CA SER A 351 -2.33 -28.40 1.30
C SER A 351 -3.85 -28.31 1.34
N ARG A 352 -4.41 -27.37 2.10
CA ARG A 352 -5.84 -27.15 2.25
C ARG A 352 -6.18 -25.68 1.99
N HIS A 353 -7.45 -25.39 1.66
CA HIS A 353 -7.90 -24.00 1.42
C HIS A 353 -7.71 -23.04 2.61
N GLN A 354 -7.68 -23.58 3.84
CA GLN A 354 -7.43 -22.83 5.05
C GLN A 354 -5.95 -22.75 5.44
N ASP A 355 -5.06 -23.34 4.67
CA ASP A 355 -3.62 -23.22 4.88
C ASP A 355 -3.13 -21.95 4.15
N PHE A 356 -2.35 -21.17 4.85
CA PHE A 356 -1.75 -19.94 4.34
C PHE A 356 -0.25 -20.07 4.49
N LYS A 357 0.49 -19.52 3.54
CA LYS A 357 1.94 -19.70 3.46
C LYS A 357 2.66 -18.37 3.57
N ASP A 358 3.87 -18.42 4.09
CA ASP A 358 4.77 -17.28 4.09
C ASP A 358 5.30 -17.05 2.68
N ALA A 359 5.42 -15.78 2.34
CA ALA A 359 6.00 -15.36 1.07
C ALA A 359 6.55 -13.94 1.18
N ILE A 360 7.49 -13.62 0.30
CA ILE A 360 7.99 -12.26 0.12
C ILE A 360 8.13 -11.94 -1.35
N ALA A 361 7.88 -10.69 -1.72
CA ALA A 361 8.10 -10.21 -3.07
C ALA A 361 8.85 -8.88 -3.08
N MET A 362 9.62 -8.67 -4.14
CA MET A 362 10.22 -7.40 -4.56
C MET A 362 9.52 -6.95 -5.82
N GLU A 363 9.06 -5.70 -5.84
CA GLU A 363 8.43 -5.06 -7.00
C GLU A 363 9.34 -3.96 -7.51
N PHE A 364 9.65 -3.95 -8.80
CA PHE A 364 10.52 -2.97 -9.44
C PHE A 364 9.75 -2.18 -10.48
N ALA A 365 9.89 -0.86 -10.45
CA ALA A 365 9.35 0.00 -11.51
C ALA A 365 10.17 -0.13 -12.79
N LEU A 366 9.49 -0.42 -13.92
CA LEU A 366 10.14 -0.49 -15.23
C LEU A 366 10.20 0.89 -15.90
N GLY A 367 11.20 1.09 -16.74
CA GLY A 367 11.42 2.33 -17.48
C GLY A 367 12.44 3.27 -16.83
N ASP A 368 12.79 4.33 -17.54
CA ASP A 368 13.66 5.39 -17.03
C ASP A 368 12.78 6.42 -16.33
N LEU A 369 12.72 6.31 -15.01
CA LEU A 369 11.98 7.25 -14.18
C LEU A 369 12.87 8.43 -13.85
N LEU A 370 12.56 9.59 -14.40
CA LEU A 370 13.11 10.85 -13.93
C LEU A 370 12.38 11.21 -12.64
N LEU A 371 13.00 10.84 -11.52
CA LEU A 371 12.43 11.11 -10.20
C LEU A 371 12.46 12.63 -9.94
N HIS A 372 11.30 13.21 -9.69
CA HIS A 372 11.07 14.56 -9.16
C HIS A 372 11.40 15.80 -9.99
N GLU A 373 12.01 15.71 -11.18
CA GLU A 373 12.27 16.94 -11.93
C GLU A 373 11.00 17.59 -12.53
N HIS A 374 9.93 16.83 -12.79
CA HIS A 374 8.71 17.33 -13.44
C HIS A 374 7.39 16.72 -12.93
N GLY A 375 7.33 16.28 -11.69
CA GLY A 375 6.11 15.70 -11.09
C GLY A 375 6.18 14.18 -10.93
N HIS A 376 5.16 13.63 -10.30
CA HIS A 376 5.04 12.19 -10.00
C HIS A 376 4.78 11.41 -11.28
N ASN A 377 5.75 10.66 -11.75
CA ASN A 377 5.65 9.82 -12.92
C ASN A 377 5.92 8.33 -12.64
N GLU A 378 6.17 7.98 -11.40
CA GLU A 378 6.36 6.60 -10.96
C GLU A 378 5.08 5.76 -11.12
N PRO A 379 5.19 4.43 -11.30
CA PRO A 379 4.06 3.52 -11.15
C PRO A 379 3.47 3.59 -9.74
N PHE A 380 2.20 3.23 -9.60
CA PHE A 380 1.64 3.02 -8.27
C PHE A 380 2.34 1.83 -7.59
N PHE A 381 2.79 1.99 -6.35
CA PHE A 381 3.57 0.99 -5.58
C PHE A 381 2.78 -0.29 -5.24
N GLY A 382 1.49 -0.33 -5.52
CA GLY A 382 0.66 -1.51 -5.41
C GLY A 382 0.39 -2.13 -6.77
N MET A 383 1.38 -2.77 -7.39
CA MET A 383 1.28 -3.49 -8.67
C MET A 383 1.21 -2.62 -9.93
N GLY A 384 1.77 -1.41 -9.89
CA GLY A 384 1.78 -0.51 -11.05
C GLY A 384 0.41 0.07 -11.41
N ASN A 385 0.30 0.63 -12.60
CA ASN A 385 -0.94 1.17 -13.15
C ASN A 385 -0.86 1.22 -14.67
N ARG A 386 -1.99 1.46 -15.33
CA ARG A 386 -2.10 1.43 -16.80
C ARG A 386 -1.00 2.25 -17.47
N GLY A 387 -0.24 1.62 -18.36
CA GLY A 387 0.90 2.19 -19.08
C GLY A 387 2.20 2.27 -18.26
N LYS A 388 2.18 1.79 -17.01
CA LYS A 388 3.33 1.80 -16.11
C LYS A 388 3.49 0.42 -15.46
N VAL A 389 4.21 -0.43 -16.16
CA VAL A 389 4.43 -1.83 -15.80
C VAL A 389 5.46 -1.94 -14.69
N VAL A 390 5.28 -2.92 -13.83
CA VAL A 390 6.24 -3.33 -12.79
C VAL A 390 6.69 -4.76 -13.05
N ASN A 391 7.94 -5.07 -12.64
CA ASN A 391 8.47 -6.42 -12.59
C ASN A 391 8.50 -6.88 -11.15
N ILE A 392 7.99 -8.08 -10.86
CA ILE A 392 7.82 -8.60 -9.51
C ILE A 392 8.53 -9.94 -9.38
N TRP A 393 9.34 -10.11 -8.35
CA TRP A 393 9.98 -11.36 -7.96
C TRP A 393 9.34 -11.85 -6.68
N GLN A 394 8.67 -12.99 -6.72
CA GLN A 394 7.99 -13.55 -5.56
C GLN A 394 8.60 -14.89 -5.16
N TRP A 395 9.09 -14.98 -3.94
CA TRP A 395 9.47 -16.22 -3.27
C TRP A 395 8.33 -16.71 -2.39
N ARG A 396 8.15 -18.04 -2.32
CA ARG A 396 7.10 -18.70 -1.55
C ARG A 396 7.64 -19.87 -0.75
N ALA A 397 7.25 -19.96 0.52
CA ALA A 397 7.71 -21.00 1.45
C ALA A 397 7.20 -22.41 1.08
N ASP A 398 5.98 -22.54 0.55
CA ASP A 398 5.43 -23.81 0.07
C ASP A 398 6.24 -24.37 -1.11
N TRP A 399 6.65 -23.52 -2.04
CA TRP A 399 7.49 -23.93 -3.17
C TRP A 399 8.91 -24.32 -2.75
N GLN A 400 9.49 -23.59 -1.79
CA GLN A 400 10.77 -23.94 -1.20
C GLN A 400 10.71 -25.33 -0.56
N THR A 401 9.67 -25.61 0.22
CA THR A 401 9.46 -26.90 0.86
C THR A 401 9.26 -28.02 -0.15
N GLU A 402 8.48 -27.79 -1.22
CA GLU A 402 8.26 -28.76 -2.29
C GLU A 402 9.59 -29.17 -2.96
N ILE A 403 10.46 -28.20 -3.21
CA ILE A 403 11.77 -28.45 -3.82
C ILE A 403 12.68 -29.20 -2.87
N GLU A 404 12.75 -28.80 -1.59
CA GLU A 404 13.61 -29.40 -0.57
C GLU A 404 13.22 -30.83 -0.24
N THR A 405 11.94 -31.12 -0.09
CA THR A 405 11.45 -32.43 0.30
C THR A 405 11.27 -33.39 -0.88
N LYS A 406 11.24 -32.87 -2.10
CA LYS A 406 10.88 -33.62 -3.31
C LYS A 406 9.52 -34.34 -3.18
N GLU A 407 8.73 -34.00 -2.18
CA GLU A 407 7.37 -34.48 -2.03
C GLU A 407 6.48 -33.81 -3.09
N LYS A 408 5.88 -34.63 -3.94
CA LYS A 408 4.76 -34.19 -4.77
C LYS A 408 3.59 -33.96 -3.83
N LEU A 409 3.39 -32.74 -3.39
CA LEU A 409 2.17 -32.40 -2.69
C LEU A 409 1.00 -32.82 -3.59
N GLU A 410 0.13 -33.67 -3.07
CA GLU A 410 -1.07 -34.21 -3.77
C GLU A 410 -1.90 -33.09 -4.42
N TYR A 411 -1.66 -31.88 -3.98
CA TYR A 411 -2.24 -30.62 -4.37
C TYR A 411 -1.79 -30.13 -5.76
N ALA A 412 -0.56 -30.39 -6.15
CA ALA A 412 -0.04 -29.98 -7.45
C ALA A 412 -0.72 -30.72 -8.62
N THR A 413 -1.27 -31.91 -8.36
CA THR A 413 -1.98 -32.70 -9.36
C THR A 413 -3.44 -32.30 -9.56
N LYS A 414 -4.04 -31.54 -8.65
CA LYS A 414 -5.42 -31.03 -8.77
C LYS A 414 -5.51 -29.63 -9.40
N GLY A 415 -4.39 -29.05 -9.79
CA GLY A 415 -4.28 -28.12 -10.90
C GLY A 415 -4.95 -26.76 -10.81
N LEU A 416 -5.48 -26.36 -9.67
CA LEU A 416 -6.19 -25.09 -9.57
C LEU A 416 -5.62 -24.28 -8.41
N ASP A 417 -4.57 -23.51 -8.69
CA ASP A 417 -4.24 -22.37 -7.83
C ASP A 417 -5.38 -21.35 -7.95
N LEU A 418 -6.27 -21.37 -6.96
CA LEU A 418 -7.45 -20.50 -6.94
C LEU A 418 -7.06 -19.01 -7.00
N ASP A 419 -5.86 -18.68 -6.54
CA ASP A 419 -5.33 -17.33 -6.55
C ASP A 419 -5.15 -16.82 -7.98
N THR A 420 -4.82 -17.69 -8.90
CA THR A 420 -4.66 -17.39 -10.32
C THR A 420 -6.00 -17.34 -11.07
N MET A 421 -6.99 -18.14 -10.63
CA MET A 421 -8.33 -18.17 -11.26
C MET A 421 -9.19 -16.95 -10.90
N ILE A 422 -9.04 -16.40 -9.70
CA ILE A 422 -9.89 -15.28 -9.24
C ILE A 422 -9.48 -13.95 -9.87
N PHE A 423 -8.24 -13.81 -10.33
CA PHE A 423 -7.70 -12.53 -10.79
C PHE A 423 -7.47 -12.43 -12.31
N GLY A 424 -7.99 -13.37 -13.10
CA GLY A 424 -8.14 -13.18 -14.56
C GLY A 424 -6.84 -13.01 -15.35
N GLY A 425 -5.69 -13.41 -14.80
CA GLY A 425 -4.50 -13.60 -15.60
C GLY A 425 -4.72 -14.84 -16.50
N GLU A 426 -4.42 -14.75 -17.80
CA GLU A 426 -4.30 -15.94 -18.65
C GLU A 426 -3.14 -16.79 -18.10
N VAL A 427 -3.45 -17.60 -17.09
CA VAL A 427 -2.54 -18.65 -16.65
C VAL A 427 -2.55 -19.67 -17.76
N ASN A 428 -1.39 -19.89 -18.34
CA ASN A 428 -1.24 -21.07 -19.16
C ASN A 428 -1.53 -22.29 -18.26
N PRO A 429 -2.62 -23.04 -18.50
CA PRO A 429 -2.98 -24.18 -17.65
C PRO A 429 -1.84 -25.20 -17.53
N VAL A 430 -0.92 -25.22 -18.47
CA VAL A 430 0.25 -26.09 -18.47
C VAL A 430 1.26 -25.66 -17.41
N ASP A 431 1.42 -24.36 -17.16
CA ASP A 431 2.36 -23.85 -16.15
C ASP A 431 1.79 -23.98 -14.73
N ALA A 432 0.47 -23.81 -14.58
CA ALA A 432 -0.25 -24.08 -13.34
C ALA A 432 -0.28 -25.59 -12.98
N LEU A 433 -0.22 -26.46 -13.98
CA LEU A 433 -0.21 -27.91 -13.84
C LEU A 433 1.21 -28.51 -13.77
N ASN A 434 2.27 -27.68 -13.87
CA ASN A 434 3.64 -28.19 -13.81
C ASN A 434 4.02 -28.45 -12.34
N PRO A 435 4.00 -29.73 -11.88
CA PRO A 435 4.31 -30.08 -10.50
C PRO A 435 5.82 -30.01 -10.20
N PHE A 436 6.65 -29.68 -11.17
CA PHE A 436 8.09 -29.63 -11.05
C PHE A 436 8.58 -28.21 -11.17
N ARG A 437 8.74 -27.56 -10.01
CA ARG A 437 9.43 -26.27 -9.91
C ARG A 437 10.88 -26.54 -9.60
N ASP A 438 11.75 -25.84 -10.29
CA ASP A 438 13.20 -25.94 -10.09
C ASP A 438 13.68 -24.86 -9.11
N VAL A 439 12.87 -23.77 -8.93
CA VAL A 439 13.18 -22.64 -8.06
C VAL A 439 11.94 -22.19 -7.29
N PRO A 440 12.08 -21.72 -6.03
CA PRO A 440 10.96 -21.25 -5.21
C PRO A 440 10.56 -19.79 -5.50
N VAL A 441 10.98 -19.24 -6.62
CA VAL A 441 10.72 -17.87 -7.05
C VAL A 441 9.93 -17.88 -8.34
N GLU A 442 9.00 -16.95 -8.48
CA GLU A 442 8.31 -16.66 -9.73
C GLU A 442 8.54 -15.20 -10.12
N GLU A 443 8.85 -14.99 -11.37
CA GLU A 443 8.97 -13.67 -11.97
C GLU A 443 7.68 -13.30 -12.70
N LEU A 444 7.09 -12.17 -12.30
CA LEU A 444 5.79 -11.71 -12.77
C LEU A 444 5.87 -10.27 -13.25
N ASN A 445 4.87 -9.86 -14.02
CA ASN A 445 4.64 -8.45 -14.36
C ASN A 445 3.22 -8.03 -13.99
N ALA A 446 3.04 -6.75 -13.71
CA ALA A 446 1.73 -6.17 -13.49
C ALA A 446 1.64 -4.74 -14.03
N GLU A 447 0.42 -4.33 -14.39
CA GLU A 447 0.06 -3.00 -14.88
C GLU A 447 -1.21 -2.50 -14.17
N GLY A 448 -1.30 -2.78 -12.88
CA GLY A 448 -2.41 -2.46 -11.99
C GLY A 448 -3.10 -3.68 -11.38
N PHE A 449 -4.07 -3.42 -10.52
CA PHE A 449 -4.83 -4.49 -9.86
C PHE A 449 -5.52 -5.41 -10.86
N GLY A 450 -5.38 -6.72 -10.67
CA GLY A 450 -6.00 -7.75 -11.53
C GLY A 450 -5.24 -8.05 -12.82
N THR A 451 -4.01 -7.53 -12.99
CA THR A 451 -3.20 -7.76 -14.19
C THR A 451 -1.93 -8.55 -13.91
N LEU A 452 -1.79 -9.11 -12.70
CA LEU A 452 -0.62 -9.91 -12.33
C LEU A 452 -0.49 -11.11 -13.27
N THR A 453 0.63 -11.20 -13.98
CA THR A 453 0.87 -12.20 -15.02
C THR A 453 2.25 -12.81 -14.84
N PRO A 454 2.37 -14.13 -14.68
CA PRO A 454 3.65 -14.82 -14.69
C PRO A 454 4.36 -14.65 -16.02
N GLN A 455 5.67 -14.49 -15.99
CA GLN A 455 6.46 -14.57 -17.20
C GLN A 455 6.53 -16.02 -17.70
N PRO A 456 6.64 -16.25 -19.02
CA PRO A 456 6.81 -17.60 -19.57
C PRO A 456 7.99 -18.33 -18.90
N LYS A 457 7.90 -19.65 -18.70
CA LYS A 457 8.95 -20.46 -18.05
C LYS A 457 10.36 -20.21 -18.64
N THR A 458 10.46 -19.99 -19.95
CA THR A 458 11.73 -19.70 -20.64
C THR A 458 12.29 -18.31 -20.36
N LYS A 459 11.55 -17.46 -19.63
CA LYS A 459 11.92 -16.09 -19.25
C LYS A 459 12.09 -15.93 -17.74
N GLN A 460 11.78 -16.96 -16.96
CA GLN A 460 12.04 -17.00 -15.53
C GLN A 460 13.56 -17.10 -15.32
N ASN A 461 14.18 -16.02 -14.82
CA ASN A 461 15.64 -15.95 -14.71
C ASN A 461 16.11 -15.51 -13.32
N VAL A 462 15.18 -15.44 -12.36
CA VAL A 462 15.46 -15.11 -10.98
C VAL A 462 15.61 -16.39 -10.17
N LEU A 463 16.74 -16.54 -9.50
CA LEU A 463 16.97 -17.60 -8.52
C LEU A 463 16.61 -17.10 -7.13
N GLY A 464 16.26 -18.02 -6.23
CA GLY A 464 16.03 -17.66 -4.84
C GLY A 464 16.12 -18.85 -3.91
N LYS A 465 16.42 -18.54 -2.64
CA LYS A 465 16.46 -19.52 -1.55
C LYS A 465 16.03 -18.87 -0.26
N GLY A 466 15.16 -19.54 0.49
CA GLY A 466 14.69 -19.10 1.80
C GLY A 466 15.04 -20.09 2.90
N VAL A 467 15.43 -19.58 4.07
CA VAL A 467 15.68 -20.37 5.28
C VAL A 467 14.98 -19.71 6.45
N TRP A 468 14.23 -20.49 7.20
CA TRP A 468 13.69 -20.04 8.48
C TRP A 468 14.55 -20.57 9.63
N LYS A 469 14.97 -19.67 10.50
CA LYS A 469 15.78 -19.99 11.65
C LYS A 469 15.58 -18.96 12.77
N ASP A 470 15.49 -19.42 13.99
CA ASP A 470 15.44 -18.58 15.20
C ASP A 470 14.34 -17.51 15.15
N GLY A 471 13.15 -17.87 14.65
CA GLY A 471 11.99 -16.97 14.57
C GLY A 471 12.08 -15.95 13.45
N LYS A 472 12.84 -16.22 12.39
CA LYS A 472 13.02 -15.32 11.24
C LYS A 472 13.09 -16.09 9.93
N TRP A 473 12.52 -15.51 8.91
CA TRP A 473 12.85 -15.88 7.54
C TRP A 473 14.03 -15.04 7.04
N SER A 474 14.91 -15.70 6.28
CA SER A 474 15.94 -15.07 5.48
C SER A 474 15.81 -15.59 4.06
N VAL A 475 15.60 -14.72 3.10
CA VAL A 475 15.43 -15.07 1.68
C VAL A 475 16.45 -14.32 0.85
N VAL A 476 17.17 -15.04 -0.02
CA VAL A 476 18.09 -14.47 -1.00
C VAL A 476 17.47 -14.60 -2.38
N PHE A 477 17.46 -13.51 -3.14
CA PHE A 477 17.17 -13.48 -4.56
C PHE A 477 18.47 -13.19 -5.32
N PHE A 478 18.64 -13.79 -6.47
CA PHE A 478 19.77 -13.54 -7.35
C PHE A 478 19.31 -13.48 -8.81
N ARG A 479 19.90 -12.58 -9.58
CA ARG A 479 19.79 -12.53 -11.02
C ARG A 479 21.04 -11.91 -11.65
N THR A 480 21.37 -12.31 -12.88
CA THR A 480 22.38 -11.64 -13.70
C THR A 480 22.04 -10.18 -13.95
N LEU A 481 23.05 -9.31 -14.07
CA LEU A 481 22.84 -7.85 -14.19
C LEU A 481 22.06 -7.46 -15.44
N ASP A 482 22.31 -8.15 -16.55
CA ASP A 482 21.64 -7.88 -17.82
C ASP A 482 20.58 -8.93 -18.12
N SER A 483 19.45 -8.48 -18.62
CA SER A 483 18.40 -9.30 -19.20
C SER A 483 18.00 -8.73 -20.55
N LEU A 484 17.90 -9.61 -21.55
CA LEU A 484 17.40 -9.26 -22.88
C LEU A 484 15.88 -9.09 -22.92
N ASN A 485 15.18 -9.48 -21.86
CA ASN A 485 13.74 -9.36 -21.79
C ASN A 485 13.35 -7.91 -21.46
N LYS A 486 12.48 -7.32 -22.25
CA LYS A 486 11.99 -5.94 -22.05
C LYS A 486 11.10 -5.77 -20.81
N TRP A 487 10.60 -6.86 -20.27
CA TRP A 487 9.71 -6.90 -19.10
C TRP A 487 10.46 -7.11 -17.78
N ASP A 488 11.81 -7.23 -17.85
CA ASP A 488 12.65 -7.37 -16.68
C ASP A 488 13.25 -6.03 -16.30
N ILE A 489 13.46 -5.86 -14.98
CA ILE A 489 14.24 -4.74 -14.47
C ILE A 489 15.68 -4.86 -14.96
N LYS A 490 16.28 -3.73 -15.32
CA LYS A 490 17.70 -3.63 -15.69
C LYS A 490 18.43 -2.88 -14.59
N PHE A 491 19.47 -3.51 -14.04
CA PHE A 491 20.23 -2.94 -12.94
C PHE A 491 21.35 -2.02 -13.39
N ILE A 492 21.82 -2.19 -14.64
CA ILE A 492 22.81 -1.30 -15.26
C ILE A 492 22.08 -0.09 -15.82
N LYS A 493 21.94 0.95 -15.03
CA LYS A 493 21.23 2.20 -15.38
C LYS A 493 21.93 3.40 -14.76
N LYS A 494 21.71 4.58 -15.38
CA LYS A 494 22.18 5.86 -14.81
C LYS A 494 21.29 6.37 -13.65
N ASN A 495 20.02 6.00 -13.63
CA ASN A 495 19.04 6.47 -12.66
C ASN A 495 18.80 5.45 -11.57
N PRO A 496 18.43 5.88 -10.35
CA PRO A 496 17.99 4.96 -9.29
C PRO A 496 16.82 4.11 -9.76
N ILE A 497 16.73 2.91 -9.20
CA ILE A 497 15.66 1.96 -9.44
C ILE A 497 14.68 2.05 -8.27
N LEU A 498 13.40 2.24 -8.56
CA LEU A 498 12.37 2.13 -7.52
C LEU A 498 12.07 0.67 -7.24
N VAL A 499 12.12 0.31 -5.97
CA VAL A 499 11.81 -1.03 -5.45
C VAL A 499 10.86 -0.94 -4.26
N ALA A 500 9.84 -1.80 -4.23
CA ALA A 500 8.94 -1.96 -3.09
C ALA A 500 8.88 -3.43 -2.67
N PHE A 501 8.41 -3.66 -1.44
CA PHE A 501 8.42 -4.99 -0.83
C PHE A 501 7.01 -5.37 -0.38
N ALA A 502 6.71 -6.66 -0.45
CA ALA A 502 5.46 -7.21 0.06
C ALA A 502 5.73 -8.51 0.80
N ILE A 503 5.13 -8.69 1.98
CA ILE A 503 5.30 -9.88 2.80
C ILE A 503 3.91 -10.43 3.15
N TRP A 504 3.75 -11.74 2.97
CA TRP A 504 2.58 -12.51 3.39
C TRP A 504 2.99 -13.37 4.58
N ASP A 505 2.18 -13.31 5.63
CA ASP A 505 2.35 -14.06 6.87
C ASP A 505 1.21 -15.07 7.00
N GLY A 506 1.53 -16.35 6.90
CA GLY A 506 0.58 -17.44 6.96
C GLY A 506 -0.21 -17.47 8.27
N LYS A 507 0.42 -17.15 9.39
CA LYS A 507 -0.21 -17.02 10.70
C LYS A 507 -1.36 -16.00 10.70
N HIS A 508 -1.23 -14.91 9.95
CA HIS A 508 -2.26 -13.89 9.80
C HIS A 508 -3.24 -14.17 8.66
N GLN A 509 -3.19 -15.36 8.09
CA GLN A 509 -4.05 -15.76 6.96
C GLN A 509 -3.88 -14.85 5.74
N ASP A 510 -2.65 -14.46 5.48
CA ASP A 510 -2.34 -13.59 4.35
C ASP A 510 -2.43 -14.35 3.02
N ARG A 511 -3.11 -13.71 2.07
CA ARG A 511 -3.29 -14.18 0.70
C ARG A 511 -3.63 -13.00 -0.20
N ASN A 512 -3.12 -12.98 -1.42
CA ASN A 512 -3.44 -11.97 -2.43
C ASN A 512 -3.18 -10.53 -1.94
N GLY A 513 -4.23 -9.74 -1.75
CA GLY A 513 -4.16 -8.39 -1.23
C GLY A 513 -4.00 -8.29 0.29
N ARG A 514 -4.20 -9.37 1.06
CA ARG A 514 -3.90 -9.37 2.50
C ARG A 514 -2.42 -9.62 2.69
N LYS A 515 -1.69 -8.58 3.04
CA LYS A 515 -0.23 -8.58 3.18
C LYS A 515 0.23 -7.29 3.85
N VAL A 516 1.48 -7.22 4.21
CA VAL A 516 2.14 -5.96 4.52
C VAL A 516 2.95 -5.51 3.30
N ILE A 517 3.08 -4.20 3.10
CA ILE A 517 3.84 -3.62 1.98
C ILE A 517 4.72 -2.48 2.45
N SER A 518 5.79 -2.20 1.70
CA SER A 518 6.51 -0.93 1.81
C SER A 518 5.99 0.09 0.79
N MET A 519 6.35 1.34 0.98
CA MET A 519 6.35 2.35 -0.08
C MET A 519 7.53 2.10 -1.03
N TRP A 520 7.61 2.86 -2.15
CA TRP A 520 8.80 2.86 -3.01
C TRP A 520 10.05 3.26 -2.23
N GLN A 521 11.15 2.56 -2.51
CA GLN A 521 12.49 2.85 -2.05
C GLN A 521 13.39 3.06 -3.26
N ARG A 522 14.48 3.80 -3.14
CA ARG A 522 15.42 4.06 -4.23
C ARG A 522 16.65 3.16 -4.09
N LEU A 523 16.76 2.16 -4.93
CA LEU A 523 17.99 1.39 -5.06
C LEU A 523 18.97 2.19 -5.92
N LYS A 524 20.12 2.56 -5.36
CA LYS A 524 21.17 3.27 -6.09
C LYS A 524 21.63 2.44 -7.29
N ALA A 525 21.81 3.09 -8.41
CA ALA A 525 22.34 2.45 -9.61
C ALA A 525 23.73 1.85 -9.32
N LEU A 526 24.01 0.72 -9.96
CA LEU A 526 25.34 0.13 -9.91
C LEU A 526 26.27 0.97 -10.80
N GLU A 527 27.33 1.49 -10.19
CA GLU A 527 28.46 2.01 -10.93
C GLU A 527 29.37 0.79 -11.23
N LEU A 528 29.31 0.32 -12.46
CA LEU A 528 30.30 -0.69 -12.92
C LEU A 528 31.62 0.02 -13.13
N PRO A 529 32.75 -0.60 -12.75
CA PRO A 529 34.09 -0.04 -12.90
C PRO A 529 34.46 0.26 -14.37
#